data_257a98349e482ed8535ca9cbb3570536
#
_entry.id   257a98349e482ed8535ca9cbb3570536
#
_cell.length_a   1.000
_cell.length_b   1.000
_cell.length_c   1.000
_cell.angle_alpha   90.00
_cell.angle_beta   90.00
_cell.angle_gamma   90.00
#
_symmetry.space_group_name_H-M   'P 1'
#
loop_
_entity.id
_entity.type
_entity.pdbx_description
1 polymer ?
#
loop_
_entity_poly.entity_id
_entity_poly.type
_entity_poly.pdbx_seq_one_letter_code
_entity_poly.pdbx_strand_id
1 'polypeptide(L)'
;MKLSVEEAALAIVKVAEECMTNALKLITIQRGHDPRDLALIVSGGAGPLLAASLGRELNVKRTVIPTHPGIFSAWGMLAARPRADLRRTVLKTVCEEEMNSISQLFAELEQEANEYFVGTSAIKLKFQHRAEIRYRGQEHSVSVGFSGGSAEELLSDFHATHQKTFSFALKATAEITMLHLQTEVLSEVIGLPKIQGNAEDTLDSALKGQRSVFLTKEKGWVACNVYDRNRLPIGSSIPGPALVEEPTTTTFVLSDQRFARDETGQLIMWSR
;
A
#
# COMPACT_ATOMS: atom_id res chain seq x y z
N MET A 1 -33.73 -12.24 15.13
CA MET A 1 -34.17 -11.78 13.79
C MET A 1 -34.21 -12.98 12.86
N LYS A 2 -35.30 -13.16 12.10
CA LYS A 2 -35.32 -14.18 11.04
C LYS A 2 -34.79 -13.50 9.77
N LEU A 3 -33.54 -13.73 9.41
CA LEU A 3 -32.95 -13.31 8.16
C LEU A 3 -33.15 -14.41 7.11
N SER A 4 -33.28 -14.04 5.83
CA SER A 4 -33.15 -15.00 4.74
C SER A 4 -31.69 -15.43 4.60
N VAL A 5 -31.42 -16.48 3.81
CA VAL A 5 -30.04 -16.94 3.55
C VAL A 5 -29.22 -15.84 2.89
N GLU A 6 -29.80 -15.11 1.94
CA GLU A 6 -29.15 -14.02 1.22
C GLU A 6 -28.87 -12.84 2.15
N GLU A 7 -29.83 -12.48 3.02
CA GLU A 7 -29.65 -11.41 4.00
C GLU A 7 -28.54 -11.76 5.00
N ALA A 8 -28.48 -13.02 5.43
CA ALA A 8 -27.42 -13.48 6.34
C ALA A 8 -26.05 -13.46 5.65
N ALA A 9 -25.98 -13.94 4.39
CA ALA A 9 -24.73 -13.89 3.61
C ALA A 9 -24.26 -12.45 3.39
N LEU A 10 -25.16 -11.54 3.02
CA LEU A 10 -24.84 -10.12 2.86
C LEU A 10 -24.34 -9.50 4.17
N ALA A 11 -24.95 -9.86 5.31
CA ALA A 11 -24.49 -9.36 6.61
C ALA A 11 -23.07 -9.81 6.95
N ILE A 12 -22.70 -11.06 6.63
CA ILE A 12 -21.34 -11.57 6.82
C ILE A 12 -20.34 -10.77 5.96
N VAL A 13 -20.68 -10.55 4.68
CA VAL A 13 -19.82 -9.76 3.78
C VAL A 13 -19.64 -8.33 4.30
N LYS A 14 -20.73 -7.69 4.74
CA LYS A 14 -20.65 -6.33 5.30
C LYS A 14 -19.78 -6.23 6.55
N VAL A 15 -19.85 -7.21 7.46
CA VAL A 15 -18.97 -7.24 8.63
C VAL A 15 -17.50 -7.35 8.21
N ALA A 16 -17.18 -8.17 7.21
CA ALA A 16 -15.83 -8.27 6.68
C ALA A 16 -15.38 -6.94 6.06
N GLU A 17 -16.21 -6.29 5.25
CA GLU A 17 -15.93 -4.97 4.66
C GLU A 17 -15.65 -3.92 5.74
N GLU A 18 -16.46 -3.85 6.79
CA GLU A 18 -16.27 -2.92 7.91
C GLU A 18 -14.96 -3.17 8.65
N CYS A 19 -14.63 -4.43 8.94
CA CYS A 19 -13.37 -4.78 9.58
C CYS A 19 -12.17 -4.33 8.72
N MET A 20 -12.21 -4.57 7.41
CA MET A 20 -11.15 -4.16 6.49
C MET A 20 -11.07 -2.64 6.36
N THR A 21 -12.19 -1.96 6.26
CA THR A 21 -12.26 -0.49 6.21
C THR A 21 -11.67 0.13 7.47
N ASN A 22 -11.99 -0.39 8.64
CA ASN A 22 -11.42 0.09 9.89
C ASN A 22 -9.91 -0.12 9.97
N ALA A 23 -9.40 -1.28 9.53
CA ALA A 23 -7.97 -1.52 9.44
C ALA A 23 -7.26 -0.53 8.48
N LEU A 24 -7.88 -0.22 7.34
CA LEU A 24 -7.35 0.78 6.39
C LEU A 24 -7.36 2.19 6.97
N LYS A 25 -8.41 2.57 7.72
CA LYS A 25 -8.47 3.87 8.42
C LYS A 25 -7.37 4.01 9.49
N LEU A 26 -7.01 2.93 10.18
CA LEU A 26 -5.91 2.91 11.16
C LEU A 26 -4.55 3.26 10.52
N ILE A 27 -4.27 2.76 9.32
CA ILE A 27 -2.99 2.99 8.64
C ILE A 27 -2.97 4.23 7.76
N THR A 28 -4.11 4.87 7.54
CA THR A 28 -4.24 6.12 6.75
C THR A 28 -4.61 7.29 7.64
N ILE A 29 -5.86 7.43 8.00
CA ILE A 29 -6.40 8.61 8.73
C ILE A 29 -5.68 8.81 10.06
N GLN A 30 -5.49 7.75 10.84
CA GLN A 30 -4.80 7.86 12.13
C GLN A 30 -3.31 8.20 12.00
N ARG A 31 -2.73 8.01 10.81
CA ARG A 31 -1.36 8.44 10.51
C ARG A 31 -1.29 9.78 9.77
N GLY A 32 -2.41 10.51 9.69
CA GLY A 32 -2.48 11.83 9.07
C GLY A 32 -2.53 11.81 7.54
N HIS A 33 -2.85 10.66 6.92
CA HIS A 33 -3.02 10.56 5.47
C HIS A 33 -4.50 10.58 5.11
N ASP A 34 -4.88 11.45 4.18
CA ASP A 34 -6.25 11.48 3.64
C ASP A 34 -6.40 10.38 2.57
N PRO A 35 -7.29 9.38 2.76
CA PRO A 35 -7.51 8.31 1.76
C PRO A 35 -7.93 8.86 0.40
N ARG A 36 -8.58 10.03 0.35
CA ARG A 36 -9.02 10.69 -0.90
C ARG A 36 -7.86 11.11 -1.78
N ASP A 37 -6.65 11.22 -1.24
CA ASP A 37 -5.43 11.52 -2.00
C ASP A 37 -4.68 10.28 -2.45
N LEU A 38 -5.11 9.09 -2.03
CA LEU A 38 -4.47 7.82 -2.28
C LEU A 38 -5.18 7.01 -3.37
N ALA A 39 -4.49 5.99 -3.87
CA ALA A 39 -5.07 4.89 -4.63
C ALA A 39 -5.07 3.62 -3.77
N LEU A 40 -6.15 2.85 -3.85
CA LEU A 40 -6.25 1.55 -3.18
C LEU A 40 -5.76 0.45 -4.13
N ILE A 41 -4.65 -0.20 -3.82
CA ILE A 41 -4.19 -1.38 -4.55
C ILE A 41 -4.71 -2.62 -3.84
N VAL A 42 -5.43 -3.48 -4.55
CA VAL A 42 -6.08 -4.66 -3.99
C VAL A 42 -5.50 -5.94 -4.58
N SER A 43 -4.96 -6.80 -3.72
CA SER A 43 -4.37 -8.07 -4.10
C SER A 43 -4.96 -9.21 -3.25
N GLY A 44 -4.59 -10.46 -3.60
CA GLY A 44 -5.11 -11.67 -2.98
C GLY A 44 -6.31 -12.25 -3.73
N GLY A 45 -6.67 -13.50 -3.43
CA GLY A 45 -7.74 -14.22 -4.14
C GLY A 45 -9.14 -13.64 -3.90
N ALA A 46 -9.45 -13.20 -2.68
CA ALA A 46 -10.75 -12.65 -2.31
C ALA A 46 -10.80 -11.11 -2.34
N GLY A 47 -9.65 -10.43 -2.30
CA GLY A 47 -9.58 -8.98 -2.27
C GLY A 47 -10.38 -8.29 -3.38
N PRO A 48 -10.25 -8.70 -4.66
CA PRO A 48 -10.96 -8.09 -5.78
C PRO A 48 -12.50 -8.12 -5.69
N LEU A 49 -13.06 -9.07 -4.96
CA LEU A 49 -14.52 -9.10 -4.70
C LEU A 49 -14.99 -7.93 -3.84
N LEU A 50 -14.15 -7.47 -2.90
CA LEU A 50 -14.48 -6.42 -1.93
C LEU A 50 -13.89 -5.06 -2.33
N ALA A 51 -13.06 -5.03 -3.37
CA ALA A 51 -12.30 -3.84 -3.80
C ALA A 51 -13.18 -2.62 -4.07
N ALA A 52 -14.31 -2.84 -4.72
CA ALA A 52 -15.25 -1.80 -5.11
C ALA A 52 -15.92 -1.11 -3.90
N SER A 53 -16.37 -1.89 -2.93
CA SER A 53 -16.97 -1.37 -1.70
C SER A 53 -15.96 -0.67 -0.82
N LEU A 54 -14.76 -1.24 -0.65
CA LEU A 54 -13.69 -0.61 0.13
C LEU A 54 -13.23 0.71 -0.47
N GLY A 55 -13.02 0.75 -1.79
CA GLY A 55 -12.62 1.97 -2.50
C GLY A 55 -13.66 3.08 -2.40
N ARG A 56 -14.95 2.73 -2.47
CA ARG A 56 -16.07 3.66 -2.29
C ARG A 56 -16.17 4.18 -0.86
N GLU A 57 -16.07 3.29 0.13
CA GLU A 57 -16.18 3.64 1.55
C GLU A 57 -15.05 4.58 2.00
N LEU A 58 -13.84 4.36 1.50
CA LEU A 58 -12.68 5.22 1.75
C LEU A 58 -12.65 6.46 0.85
N ASN A 59 -13.53 6.52 -0.15
CA ASN A 59 -13.58 7.59 -1.14
C ASN A 59 -12.22 7.85 -1.83
N VAL A 60 -11.50 6.77 -2.15
CA VAL A 60 -10.21 6.87 -2.85
C VAL A 60 -10.42 7.30 -4.31
N LYS A 61 -9.43 7.98 -4.88
CA LYS A 61 -9.49 8.42 -6.30
C LYS A 61 -9.60 7.24 -7.26
N ARG A 62 -8.93 6.15 -6.98
CA ARG A 62 -8.87 4.95 -7.83
C ARG A 62 -8.66 3.71 -7.00
N THR A 63 -9.30 2.62 -7.42
CA THR A 63 -9.01 1.28 -6.93
C THR A 63 -8.36 0.49 -8.05
N VAL A 64 -7.20 -0.09 -7.78
CA VAL A 64 -6.36 -0.81 -8.74
C VAL A 64 -6.32 -2.28 -8.39
N ILE A 65 -6.69 -3.13 -9.33
CA ILE A 65 -6.53 -4.58 -9.23
C ILE A 65 -5.36 -4.97 -10.14
N PRO A 66 -4.21 -5.36 -9.60
CA PRO A 66 -3.06 -5.76 -10.40
C PRO A 66 -3.36 -6.95 -11.29
N THR A 67 -2.50 -7.19 -12.28
CA THR A 67 -2.52 -8.43 -13.04
C THR A 67 -2.19 -9.61 -12.12
N HIS A 68 -2.97 -10.69 -12.18
CA HIS A 68 -2.82 -11.87 -11.31
C HIS A 68 -2.82 -11.55 -9.81
N PRO A 69 -3.87 -10.90 -9.29
CA PRO A 69 -3.87 -10.41 -7.90
C PRO A 69 -3.73 -11.54 -6.87
N GLY A 70 -4.15 -12.78 -7.21
CA GLY A 70 -4.02 -13.93 -6.32
C GLY A 70 -2.57 -14.34 -6.00
N ILE A 71 -1.62 -14.00 -6.88
CA ILE A 71 -0.18 -14.29 -6.73
C ILE A 71 0.68 -13.00 -6.69
N PHE A 72 0.07 -11.85 -6.52
CA PHE A 72 0.76 -10.55 -6.59
C PHE A 72 1.87 -10.41 -5.55
N SER A 73 1.71 -11.04 -4.36
CA SER A 73 2.76 -11.07 -3.34
C SER A 73 4.02 -11.78 -3.83
N ALA A 74 3.88 -12.92 -4.53
CA ALA A 74 5.01 -13.65 -5.10
C ALA A 74 5.72 -12.83 -6.19
N TRP A 75 4.94 -12.16 -7.06
CA TRP A 75 5.49 -11.22 -8.03
C TRP A 75 6.24 -10.07 -7.34
N GLY A 76 5.67 -9.51 -6.27
CA GLY A 76 6.30 -8.46 -5.47
C GLY A 76 7.65 -8.91 -4.88
N MET A 77 7.75 -10.16 -4.43
CA MET A 77 9.02 -10.73 -3.95
C MET A 77 10.07 -10.83 -5.05
N LEU A 78 9.68 -11.18 -6.27
CA LEU A 78 10.60 -11.22 -7.42
C LEU A 78 11.05 -9.81 -7.86
N ALA A 79 10.17 -8.83 -7.74
CA ALA A 79 10.45 -7.44 -8.10
C ALA A 79 11.15 -6.65 -6.98
N ALA A 80 11.11 -7.14 -5.74
CA ALA A 80 11.72 -6.48 -4.60
C ALA A 80 13.25 -6.51 -4.71
N ARG A 81 13.87 -5.39 -4.40
CA ARG A 81 15.33 -5.33 -4.25
C ARG A 81 15.75 -6.00 -2.96
N PRO A 82 16.87 -6.73 -2.96
CA PRO A 82 17.47 -7.21 -1.72
C PRO A 82 17.71 -6.05 -0.75
N ARG A 83 17.26 -6.21 0.48
CA ARG A 83 17.28 -5.18 1.50
C ARG A 83 17.71 -5.78 2.83
N ALA A 84 18.48 -5.01 3.60
CA ALA A 84 18.77 -5.29 5.00
C ALA A 84 18.40 -4.07 5.86
N ASP A 85 17.78 -4.34 7.00
CA ASP A 85 17.42 -3.34 8.00
C ASP A 85 18.19 -3.63 9.28
N LEU A 86 19.17 -2.79 9.59
CA LEU A 86 19.96 -2.88 10.81
C LEU A 86 19.46 -1.85 11.82
N ARG A 87 19.37 -2.26 13.07
CA ARG A 87 18.90 -1.41 14.15
C ARG A 87 19.84 -1.50 15.33
N ARG A 88 20.11 -0.35 15.95
CA ARG A 88 20.94 -0.27 17.15
C ARG A 88 20.25 0.61 18.19
N THR A 89 19.88 0.02 19.31
CA THR A 89 19.36 0.76 20.46
C THR A 89 20.45 1.63 21.03
N VAL A 90 20.15 2.90 21.25
CA VAL A 90 21.03 3.87 21.89
C VAL A 90 20.18 4.73 22.83
N LEU A 91 20.84 5.46 23.72
CA LEU A 91 20.19 6.48 24.54
C LEU A 91 21.11 7.70 24.57
N LYS A 92 20.91 8.61 23.60
CA LYS A 92 21.76 9.79 23.41
C LYS A 92 20.90 11.05 23.31
N THR A 93 21.32 12.10 23.98
CA THR A 93 20.69 13.42 23.81
C THR A 93 20.99 13.97 22.43
N VAL A 94 20.02 14.62 21.80
CA VAL A 94 20.26 15.35 20.56
C VAL A 94 20.95 16.66 20.90
N CYS A 95 22.28 16.68 20.80
CA CYS A 95 23.15 17.84 21.03
C CYS A 95 24.38 17.74 20.14
N GLU A 96 25.09 18.86 19.93
CA GLU A 96 26.20 18.92 19.00
C GLU A 96 27.36 17.99 19.37
N GLU A 97 27.62 17.82 20.67
CA GLU A 97 28.67 16.96 21.19
C GLU A 97 28.47 15.47 20.84
N GLU A 98 27.20 15.05 20.68
CA GLU A 98 26.88 13.65 20.36
C GLU A 98 26.82 13.36 18.85
N MET A 99 26.76 14.37 17.97
CA MET A 99 26.58 14.18 16.54
C MET A 99 27.68 13.36 15.88
N ASN A 100 28.94 13.57 16.28
CA ASN A 100 30.07 12.76 15.78
C ASN A 100 29.95 11.29 16.19
N SER A 101 29.58 11.05 17.45
CA SER A 101 29.36 9.70 17.98
C SER A 101 28.21 8.97 17.28
N ILE A 102 27.11 9.67 16.97
CA ILE A 102 25.97 9.13 16.21
C ILE A 102 26.41 8.79 14.79
N SER A 103 27.16 9.68 14.12
CA SER A 103 27.68 9.44 12.78
C SER A 103 28.63 8.23 12.75
N GLN A 104 29.48 8.05 13.76
CA GLN A 104 30.36 6.88 13.87
C GLN A 104 29.55 5.58 14.02
N LEU A 105 28.48 5.57 14.84
CA LEU A 105 27.61 4.41 14.99
C LEU A 105 26.91 4.04 13.68
N PHE A 106 26.52 5.03 12.85
CA PHE A 106 26.01 4.74 11.52
C PHE A 106 27.07 4.18 10.59
N ALA A 107 28.31 4.67 10.63
CA ALA A 107 29.40 4.10 9.84
C ALA A 107 29.68 2.63 10.21
N GLU A 108 29.59 2.27 11.49
CA GLU A 108 29.69 0.87 11.95
C GLU A 108 28.54 0.02 11.38
N LEU A 109 27.27 0.55 11.39
CA LEU A 109 26.12 -0.13 10.80
C LEU A 109 26.27 -0.28 9.28
N GLU A 110 26.84 0.70 8.58
CA GLU A 110 27.14 0.59 7.14
C GLU A 110 28.19 -0.50 6.85
N GLN A 111 29.21 -0.60 7.70
CA GLN A 111 30.20 -1.68 7.58
C GLN A 111 29.53 -3.05 7.78
N GLU A 112 28.72 -3.22 8.82
CA GLU A 112 27.95 -4.43 9.08
C GLU A 112 27.03 -4.78 7.90
N ALA A 113 26.35 -3.78 7.32
CA ALA A 113 25.51 -3.96 6.14
C ALA A 113 26.31 -4.39 4.91
N ASN A 114 27.50 -3.82 4.68
CA ASN A 114 28.38 -4.24 3.60
C ASN A 114 28.81 -5.70 3.74
N GLU A 115 29.12 -6.15 4.96
CA GLU A 115 29.49 -7.55 5.24
C GLU A 115 28.32 -8.52 4.94
N TYR A 116 27.07 -8.09 5.15
CA TYR A 116 25.87 -8.87 4.84
C TYR A 116 25.73 -9.19 3.34
N PHE A 117 26.22 -8.31 2.47
CA PHE A 117 26.16 -8.46 1.01
C PHE A 117 27.49 -8.92 0.39
N VAL A 118 28.48 -9.34 1.19
CA VAL A 118 29.75 -9.90 0.72
C VAL A 118 29.51 -11.17 -0.10
N GLY A 119 30.07 -11.21 -1.31
CA GLY A 119 29.94 -12.36 -2.23
C GLY A 119 29.07 -12.09 -3.44
N THR A 120 28.39 -10.99 -3.50
CA THR A 120 27.64 -10.53 -4.68
C THR A 120 28.50 -9.48 -5.42
N SER A 121 29.16 -9.89 -6.50
CA SER A 121 30.08 -9.04 -7.24
C SER A 121 29.45 -7.73 -7.71
N ALA A 122 30.13 -6.58 -7.46
CA ALA A 122 29.79 -5.25 -7.98
C ALA A 122 28.41 -4.67 -7.59
N ILE A 123 27.93 -4.92 -6.36
CA ILE A 123 26.70 -4.35 -5.88
C ILE A 123 26.92 -2.92 -5.38
N LYS A 124 26.14 -1.98 -5.89
CA LYS A 124 26.01 -0.65 -5.29
C LYS A 124 24.92 -0.71 -4.22
N LEU A 125 25.27 -0.32 -3.01
CA LEU A 125 24.33 -0.19 -1.90
C LEU A 125 23.85 1.26 -1.77
N LYS A 126 22.58 1.42 -1.43
CA LYS A 126 22.00 2.68 -1.01
C LYS A 126 21.69 2.59 0.47
N PHE A 127 22.19 3.54 1.24
CA PHE A 127 21.93 3.65 2.66
C PHE A 127 20.88 4.74 2.94
N GLN A 128 19.99 4.46 3.86
CA GLN A 128 19.08 5.44 4.44
C GLN A 128 19.20 5.37 5.96
N HIS A 129 19.64 6.47 6.55
CA HIS A 129 19.82 6.60 7.99
C HIS A 129 18.57 7.24 8.60
N ARG A 130 18.09 6.66 9.67
CA ARG A 130 16.96 7.19 10.44
C ARG A 130 17.25 7.07 11.92
N ALA A 131 16.79 8.04 12.69
CA ALA A 131 16.85 8.04 14.14
C ALA A 131 15.44 8.04 14.72
N GLU A 132 15.18 7.17 15.68
CA GLU A 132 13.97 7.22 16.49
C GLU A 132 14.21 8.21 17.64
N ILE A 133 13.46 9.30 17.63
CA ILE A 133 13.66 10.42 18.56
C ILE A 133 12.36 10.67 19.34
N ARG A 134 12.51 10.93 20.63
CA ARG A 134 11.40 11.33 21.51
C ARG A 134 11.81 12.50 22.41
N TYR A 135 10.87 13.18 22.98
CA TYR A 135 11.17 14.06 24.11
C TYR A 135 11.49 13.19 25.34
N ARG A 136 12.47 13.62 26.13
CA ARG A 136 12.84 12.91 27.35
C ARG A 136 11.63 12.75 28.28
N GLY A 137 11.39 11.48 28.70
CA GLY A 137 10.24 11.12 29.53
C GLY A 137 8.98 10.74 28.77
N GLN A 138 8.95 10.84 27.43
CA GLN A 138 7.88 10.26 26.61
C GLN A 138 8.17 8.78 26.30
N GLU A 139 7.11 8.01 26.08
CA GLU A 139 7.22 6.59 25.68
C GLU A 139 7.38 6.44 24.18
N HIS A 140 6.65 7.25 23.40
CA HIS A 140 6.60 7.13 21.94
C HIS A 140 7.66 7.98 21.26
N SER A 141 8.38 7.38 20.31
CA SER A 141 9.31 8.07 19.42
C SER A 141 8.71 8.31 18.04
N VAL A 142 9.31 9.24 17.31
CA VAL A 142 9.06 9.44 15.87
C VAL A 142 10.33 9.18 15.08
N SER A 143 10.18 8.64 13.90
CA SER A 143 11.30 8.32 13.01
C SER A 143 11.67 9.53 12.15
N VAL A 144 12.90 9.99 12.27
CA VAL A 144 13.44 11.17 11.56
C VAL A 144 14.61 10.76 10.68
N GLY A 145 14.73 11.33 9.48
CA GLY A 145 15.92 11.14 8.64
C GLY A 145 17.17 11.68 9.31
N PHE A 146 18.31 11.02 9.13
CA PHE A 146 19.61 11.47 9.61
C PHE A 146 20.55 11.67 8.42
N SER A 147 20.97 12.90 8.17
CA SER A 147 21.85 13.27 7.05
C SER A 147 23.31 13.52 7.45
N GLY A 148 23.63 13.37 8.74
CA GLY A 148 24.95 13.74 9.26
C GLY A 148 25.14 15.25 9.48
N GLY A 149 24.05 16.03 9.46
CA GLY A 149 24.06 17.48 9.70
C GLY A 149 24.19 17.84 11.18
N SER A 150 23.87 19.09 11.51
CA SER A 150 23.95 19.62 12.87
C SER A 150 22.83 19.07 13.77
N ALA A 151 23.01 19.16 15.08
CA ALA A 151 21.97 18.84 16.05
C ALA A 151 20.72 19.76 15.87
N GLU A 152 20.93 21.01 15.45
CA GLU A 152 19.83 21.96 15.21
C GLU A 152 18.95 21.51 14.05
N GLU A 153 19.52 21.06 12.93
CA GLU A 153 18.77 20.52 11.79
C GLU A 153 17.97 19.28 12.20
N LEU A 154 18.61 18.34 12.91
CA LEU A 154 17.95 17.13 13.39
C LEU A 154 16.80 17.43 14.35
N LEU A 155 16.97 18.41 15.26
CA LEU A 155 15.92 18.88 16.16
C LEU A 155 14.77 19.55 15.40
N SER A 156 15.07 20.35 14.39
CA SER A 156 14.07 20.99 13.54
C SER A 156 13.18 19.95 12.86
N ASP A 157 13.78 18.94 12.23
CA ASP A 157 13.09 17.84 11.57
C ASP A 157 12.29 16.99 12.55
N PHE A 158 12.85 16.76 13.74
CA PHE A 158 12.14 16.07 14.82
C PHE A 158 10.89 16.84 15.26
N HIS A 159 11.02 18.14 15.55
CA HIS A 159 9.88 18.95 15.98
C HIS A 159 8.79 19.00 14.91
N ALA A 160 9.15 19.16 13.63
CA ALA A 160 8.21 19.15 12.52
C ALA A 160 7.48 17.81 12.39
N THR A 161 8.22 16.70 12.50
CA THR A 161 7.64 15.35 12.43
C THR A 161 6.74 15.07 13.62
N HIS A 162 7.17 15.44 14.82
CA HIS A 162 6.39 15.27 16.04
C HIS A 162 5.08 16.09 16.01
N GLN A 163 5.16 17.36 15.58
CA GLN A 163 4.00 18.23 15.39
C GLN A 163 3.00 17.63 14.38
N LYS A 164 3.49 17.07 13.29
CA LYS A 164 2.65 16.41 12.29
C LYS A 164 1.97 15.14 12.83
N THR A 165 2.69 14.37 13.65
CA THR A 165 2.22 13.07 14.16
C THR A 165 1.27 13.22 15.35
N PHE A 166 1.61 14.11 16.30
CA PHE A 166 0.91 14.24 17.57
C PHE A 166 0.18 15.58 17.75
N SER A 167 0.27 16.49 16.78
CA SER A 167 -0.35 17.82 16.76
C SER A 167 0.23 18.80 17.79
N PHE A 168 1.38 18.52 18.38
CA PHE A 168 2.12 19.43 19.27
C PHE A 168 3.63 19.24 19.16
N ALA A 169 4.40 20.26 19.54
CA ALA A 169 5.83 20.19 19.77
C ALA A 169 6.16 20.84 21.13
N LEU A 170 7.18 20.34 21.82
CA LEU A 170 7.59 20.81 23.13
C LEU A 170 8.94 21.50 23.06
N LYS A 171 9.17 22.45 23.97
CA LYS A 171 10.51 23.00 24.26
C LYS A 171 11.17 22.15 25.36
N ALA A 172 11.44 20.90 25.06
CA ALA A 172 12.02 19.95 26.00
C ALA A 172 13.19 19.21 25.33
N THR A 173 14.08 18.64 26.16
CA THR A 173 15.21 17.87 25.68
C THR A 173 14.74 16.68 24.86
N ALA A 174 15.29 16.51 23.68
CA ALA A 174 15.06 15.35 22.81
C ALA A 174 16.19 14.32 22.97
N GLU A 175 15.84 13.05 22.87
CA GLU A 175 16.78 11.93 22.97
C GLU A 175 16.53 10.92 21.85
N ILE A 176 17.62 10.42 21.27
CA ILE A 176 17.60 9.33 20.31
C ILE A 176 17.53 8.02 21.09
N THR A 177 16.59 7.16 20.75
CA THR A 177 16.39 5.86 21.39
C THR A 177 16.87 4.69 20.53
N MET A 178 16.92 4.88 19.21
CA MET A 178 17.34 3.86 18.25
C MET A 178 17.87 4.50 16.97
N LEU A 179 18.93 3.90 16.43
CA LEU A 179 19.40 4.16 15.07
C LEU A 179 18.90 3.05 14.16
N HIS A 180 18.43 3.41 13.00
CA HIS A 180 17.94 2.49 11.98
C HIS A 180 18.64 2.78 10.66
N LEU A 181 19.40 1.81 10.16
CA LEU A 181 20.02 1.81 8.85
C LEU A 181 19.22 0.88 7.93
N GLN A 182 18.61 1.44 6.92
CA GLN A 182 18.03 0.69 5.82
C GLN A 182 19.04 0.64 4.68
N THR A 183 19.41 -0.56 4.26
CA THR A 183 20.33 -0.80 3.15
C THR A 183 19.58 -1.48 2.02
N GLU A 184 19.65 -0.93 0.83
CA GLU A 184 19.01 -1.47 -0.37
C GLU A 184 20.04 -1.68 -1.48
N VAL A 185 19.98 -2.84 -2.14
CA VAL A 185 20.80 -3.11 -3.32
C VAL A 185 20.27 -2.31 -4.50
N LEU A 186 21.10 -1.49 -5.13
CA LEU A 186 20.73 -0.78 -6.36
C LEU A 186 20.78 -1.77 -7.54
N SER A 187 19.64 -2.33 -7.87
CA SER A 187 19.42 -3.14 -9.06
C SER A 187 18.41 -2.47 -9.98
N GLU A 188 18.32 -2.90 -11.22
CA GLU A 188 17.27 -2.45 -12.11
C GLU A 188 15.88 -2.81 -11.53
N VAL A 189 14.95 -1.88 -11.64
CA VAL A 189 13.56 -2.11 -11.22
C VAL A 189 12.87 -2.93 -12.30
N ILE A 190 12.32 -4.07 -11.92
CA ILE A 190 11.45 -4.84 -12.81
C ILE A 190 10.14 -4.08 -12.96
N GLY A 191 9.99 -3.39 -14.11
CA GLY A 191 8.75 -2.71 -14.46
C GLY A 191 7.64 -3.67 -14.85
N LEU A 192 6.40 -3.21 -14.77
CA LEU A 192 5.27 -3.96 -15.32
C LEU A 192 5.37 -3.95 -16.86
N PRO A 193 5.33 -5.12 -17.51
CA PRO A 193 5.34 -5.18 -18.96
C PRO A 193 4.05 -4.56 -19.53
N LYS A 194 4.18 -3.81 -20.62
CA LYS A 194 3.01 -3.38 -21.39
C LYS A 194 2.45 -4.56 -22.14
N ILE A 195 1.15 -4.73 -22.06
CA ILE A 195 0.44 -5.73 -22.85
C ILE A 195 0.11 -5.16 -24.22
N GLN A 196 0.21 -6.00 -25.24
CA GLN A 196 -0.30 -5.64 -26.56
C GLN A 196 -1.79 -6.00 -26.61
N GLY A 197 -2.63 -5.01 -26.94
CA GLY A 197 -4.04 -5.27 -27.23
C GLY A 197 -4.17 -6.02 -28.55
N ASN A 198 -5.07 -6.98 -28.62
CA ASN A 198 -5.42 -7.62 -29.87
C ASN A 198 -6.54 -6.82 -30.56
N ALA A 199 -6.51 -6.75 -31.89
CA ALA A 199 -7.57 -6.10 -32.65
C ALA A 199 -8.96 -6.77 -32.45
N GLU A 200 -8.98 -8.01 -32.01
CA GLU A 200 -10.17 -8.80 -31.70
C GLU A 200 -10.71 -8.56 -30.28
N ASP A 201 -9.97 -7.83 -29.42
CA ASP A 201 -10.39 -7.51 -28.06
C ASP A 201 -11.48 -6.45 -28.09
N THR A 202 -12.73 -6.89 -28.09
CA THR A 202 -13.94 -6.07 -28.02
C THR A 202 -14.74 -6.38 -26.76
N LEU A 203 -15.69 -5.52 -26.39
CA LEU A 203 -16.57 -5.81 -25.26
C LEU A 203 -17.40 -7.08 -25.49
N ASP A 204 -17.83 -7.31 -26.72
CA ASP A 204 -18.60 -8.52 -27.07
C ASP A 204 -17.75 -9.78 -26.97
N SER A 205 -16.50 -9.74 -27.42
CA SER A 205 -15.59 -10.90 -27.29
C SER A 205 -15.16 -11.17 -25.84
N ALA A 206 -15.16 -10.14 -25.00
CA ALA A 206 -14.87 -10.26 -23.57
C ALA A 206 -16.06 -10.75 -22.75
N LEU A 207 -17.29 -10.60 -23.26
CA LEU A 207 -18.52 -10.99 -22.55
C LEU A 207 -18.69 -12.51 -22.53
N LYS A 208 -18.64 -13.09 -21.34
CA LYS A 208 -18.85 -14.53 -21.08
C LYS A 208 -20.33 -14.87 -20.89
N GLY A 209 -21.17 -13.91 -20.53
CA GLY A 209 -22.57 -14.09 -20.22
C GLY A 209 -23.04 -13.20 -19.06
N GLN A 210 -24.08 -13.63 -18.37
CA GLN A 210 -24.64 -12.92 -17.22
C GLN A 210 -24.75 -13.84 -16.01
N ARG A 211 -24.63 -13.24 -14.82
CA ARG A 211 -24.84 -13.92 -13.53
C ARG A 211 -25.69 -13.03 -12.61
N SER A 212 -26.64 -13.63 -11.92
CA SER A 212 -27.40 -12.94 -10.89
C SER A 212 -26.58 -12.78 -9.61
N VAL A 213 -26.56 -11.57 -9.07
CA VAL A 213 -25.85 -11.20 -7.84
C VAL A 213 -26.85 -10.54 -6.89
N PHE A 214 -26.87 -10.96 -5.63
CA PHE A 214 -27.69 -10.32 -4.60
C PHE A 214 -26.94 -9.09 -4.06
N LEU A 215 -27.41 -7.90 -4.39
CA LEU A 215 -26.67 -6.66 -4.10
C LEU A 215 -27.00 -6.08 -2.72
N THR A 216 -28.27 -5.85 -2.48
CA THR A 216 -28.79 -5.31 -1.21
C THR A 216 -30.19 -5.86 -1.00
N LYS A 217 -30.72 -5.70 0.21
CA LYS A 217 -32.12 -6.09 0.52
C LYS A 217 -33.15 -5.37 -0.38
N GLU A 218 -32.88 -4.08 -0.68
CA GLU A 218 -33.79 -3.24 -1.47
C GLU A 218 -33.70 -3.56 -2.96
N LYS A 219 -32.52 -3.86 -3.48
CA LYS A 219 -32.27 -4.15 -4.90
C LYS A 219 -32.49 -5.62 -5.26
N GLY A 220 -32.35 -6.53 -4.29
CA GLY A 220 -32.48 -7.97 -4.49
C GLY A 220 -31.44 -8.52 -5.47
N TRP A 221 -31.87 -9.50 -6.26
CA TRP A 221 -31.06 -10.13 -7.31
C TRP A 221 -30.99 -9.25 -8.56
N VAL A 222 -29.79 -8.94 -9.01
CA VAL A 222 -29.51 -8.11 -10.20
C VAL A 222 -28.66 -8.90 -11.17
N ALA A 223 -29.01 -8.88 -12.46
CA ALA A 223 -28.19 -9.46 -13.51
C ALA A 223 -26.93 -8.60 -13.75
N CYS A 224 -25.78 -9.23 -13.64
CA CYS A 224 -24.49 -8.59 -13.88
C CYS A 224 -23.81 -9.25 -15.09
N ASN A 225 -23.27 -8.45 -15.98
CA ASN A 225 -22.43 -8.96 -17.06
C ASN A 225 -21.15 -9.56 -16.48
N VAL A 226 -20.73 -10.68 -17.04
CA VAL A 226 -19.48 -11.38 -16.68
C VAL A 226 -18.50 -11.24 -17.84
N TYR A 227 -17.36 -10.64 -17.58
CA TYR A 227 -16.31 -10.42 -18.58
C TYR A 227 -15.07 -11.27 -18.28
N ASP A 228 -14.40 -11.74 -19.33
CA ASP A 228 -13.03 -12.27 -19.25
C ASP A 228 -12.05 -11.10 -19.22
N ARG A 229 -11.26 -11.00 -18.15
CA ARG A 229 -10.26 -9.94 -17.99
C ARG A 229 -9.31 -9.84 -19.15
N ASN A 230 -8.84 -10.97 -19.69
CA ASN A 230 -7.81 -11.01 -20.73
C ASN A 230 -8.30 -10.52 -22.09
N ARG A 231 -9.62 -10.55 -22.31
CA ARG A 231 -10.26 -10.09 -23.54
C ARG A 231 -10.84 -8.68 -23.47
N LEU A 232 -10.74 -8.01 -22.30
CA LEU A 232 -11.19 -6.64 -22.16
C LEU A 232 -10.36 -5.71 -23.06
N PRO A 233 -10.99 -4.85 -23.88
CA PRO A 233 -10.27 -3.87 -24.68
C PRO A 233 -9.56 -2.86 -23.76
N ILE A 234 -8.31 -2.51 -24.10
CA ILE A 234 -7.50 -1.57 -23.34
C ILE A 234 -8.10 -0.17 -23.41
N GLY A 235 -8.17 0.51 -22.26
CA GLY A 235 -8.63 1.90 -22.14
C GLY A 235 -10.14 2.10 -22.23
N SER A 236 -10.92 1.07 -22.55
CA SER A 236 -12.39 1.18 -22.65
C SER A 236 -13.01 1.28 -21.26
N SER A 237 -13.78 2.38 -21.04
CA SER A 237 -14.51 2.61 -19.79
C SER A 237 -15.83 1.85 -19.76
N ILE A 238 -15.95 0.86 -18.89
CA ILE A 238 -17.09 -0.04 -18.80
C ILE A 238 -17.87 0.27 -17.53
N PRO A 239 -19.21 0.41 -17.60
CA PRO A 239 -20.01 0.65 -16.40
C PRO A 239 -20.27 -0.63 -15.63
N GLY A 240 -20.39 -0.53 -14.27
CA GLY A 240 -20.99 -1.55 -13.44
C GLY A 240 -22.54 -1.50 -13.44
N PRO A 241 -23.23 -2.52 -12.88
CA PRO A 241 -22.63 -3.63 -12.16
C PRO A 241 -22.04 -4.68 -13.10
N ALA A 242 -20.88 -5.20 -12.76
CA ALA A 242 -20.17 -6.18 -13.57
C ALA A 242 -19.32 -7.12 -12.72
N LEU A 243 -19.07 -8.31 -13.25
CA LEU A 243 -18.09 -9.26 -12.76
C LEU A 243 -16.97 -9.37 -13.80
N VAL A 244 -15.73 -9.29 -13.37
CA VAL A 244 -14.55 -9.55 -14.21
C VAL A 244 -13.85 -10.77 -13.68
N GLU A 245 -13.87 -11.85 -14.45
CA GLU A 245 -13.27 -13.13 -14.10
C GLU A 245 -11.86 -13.26 -14.64
N GLU A 246 -11.02 -13.90 -13.86
CA GLU A 246 -9.68 -14.37 -14.22
C GLU A 246 -9.40 -15.71 -13.49
N PRO A 247 -8.36 -16.48 -13.84
CA PRO A 247 -8.17 -17.85 -13.33
C PRO A 247 -8.15 -17.98 -11.81
N THR A 248 -7.70 -16.95 -11.08
CA THR A 248 -7.45 -17.04 -9.64
C THR A 248 -8.39 -16.18 -8.80
N THR A 249 -9.22 -15.33 -9.42
CA THR A 249 -10.14 -14.43 -8.71
C THR A 249 -11.25 -13.89 -9.59
N THR A 250 -12.19 -13.21 -8.96
CA THR A 250 -13.25 -12.44 -9.62
C THR A 250 -13.29 -11.03 -9.02
N THR A 251 -13.27 -10.02 -9.86
CA THR A 251 -13.47 -8.62 -9.45
C THR A 251 -14.95 -8.29 -9.59
N PHE A 252 -15.54 -7.73 -8.53
CA PHE A 252 -16.89 -7.18 -8.57
C PHE A 252 -16.85 -5.66 -8.68
N VAL A 253 -17.59 -5.09 -9.62
CA VAL A 253 -17.74 -3.65 -9.85
C VAL A 253 -19.17 -3.22 -9.51
N LEU A 254 -19.32 -2.19 -8.70
CA LEU A 254 -20.61 -1.68 -8.27
C LEU A 254 -21.31 -0.86 -9.37
N SER A 255 -22.63 -0.69 -9.27
CA SER A 255 -23.47 0.01 -10.28
C SER A 255 -23.15 1.50 -10.43
N ASP A 256 -22.58 2.12 -9.42
CA ASP A 256 -22.18 3.53 -9.37
C ASP A 256 -20.71 3.75 -9.75
N GLN A 257 -20.03 2.70 -10.21
CA GLN A 257 -18.63 2.73 -10.60
C GLN A 257 -18.43 2.39 -12.06
N ARG A 258 -17.25 2.72 -12.55
CA ARG A 258 -16.72 2.31 -13.85
C ARG A 258 -15.38 1.66 -13.68
N PHE A 259 -14.98 0.86 -14.66
CA PHE A 259 -13.66 0.26 -14.69
C PHE A 259 -13.10 0.26 -16.11
N ALA A 260 -11.78 0.15 -16.21
CA ALA A 260 -11.06 -0.05 -17.46
C ALA A 260 -9.87 -0.96 -17.23
N ARG A 261 -9.45 -1.68 -18.27
CA ARG A 261 -8.15 -2.35 -18.32
C ARG A 261 -7.12 -1.38 -18.89
N ASP A 262 -6.01 -1.16 -18.19
CA ASP A 262 -4.94 -0.29 -18.67
C ASP A 262 -3.93 -1.01 -19.58
N GLU A 263 -2.93 -0.28 -20.09
CA GLU A 263 -1.88 -0.79 -20.96
C GLU A 263 -0.92 -1.80 -20.28
N THR A 264 -0.98 -1.94 -18.98
CA THR A 264 -0.21 -2.93 -18.21
C THR A 264 -1.07 -4.11 -17.76
N GLY A 265 -2.35 -4.15 -18.18
CA GLY A 265 -3.30 -5.22 -17.85
C GLY A 265 -3.98 -5.06 -16.49
N GLN A 266 -3.73 -3.98 -15.77
CA GLN A 266 -4.39 -3.72 -14.50
C GLN A 266 -5.83 -3.28 -14.70
N LEU A 267 -6.73 -3.65 -13.77
CA LEU A 267 -8.07 -3.07 -13.74
C LEU A 267 -8.05 -1.84 -12.85
N ILE A 268 -8.45 -0.72 -13.41
CA ILE A 268 -8.60 0.55 -12.70
C ILE A 268 -10.10 0.78 -12.52
N MET A 269 -10.55 0.97 -11.28
CA MET A 269 -11.94 1.29 -10.95
C MET A 269 -12.01 2.68 -10.33
N TRP A 270 -13.12 3.38 -10.60
CA TRP A 270 -13.42 4.70 -10.02
C TRP A 270 -14.93 4.91 -9.92
N SER A 271 -15.36 5.74 -8.98
CA SER A 271 -16.75 6.21 -8.88
C SER A 271 -17.09 7.21 -9.99
N ARG A 272 -18.36 7.28 -10.35
CA ARG A 272 -18.87 8.23 -11.35
C ARG A 272 -18.80 9.66 -10.85
#